data_a793fa97d8f513888c335f5615e8f9d5
#
_entry.id   a793fa97d8f513888c335f5615e8f9d5
#
_cell.length_a   1.000
_cell.length_b   1.000
_cell.length_c   1.000
_cell.angle_alpha   90.00
_cell.angle_beta   90.00
_cell.angle_gamma   90.00
#
_symmetry.space_group_name_H-M   'P 1'
#
loop_
_entity.id
_entity.type
_entity.pdbx_description
1 polymer ?
#
loop_
_entity_poly.entity_id
_entity_poly.type
_entity_poly.pdbx_seq_one_letter_code
_entity_poly.pdbx_strand_id
1 'polypeptide(L)'
;MNLGLRAILYTVRKWKKTLLVFCLILSISTLVLSGLAIADAQEEQTEEVRGTTGASFTVQRDISTGGWSSGSGGSYSTQEFMTEDMIREIASVDGIQGYDASLITLPNIFDDQGKELTHENYSFYNYGSYNSQYHELFLSGRFELVEGTHITDDMTNSIIISRELAEWNHLKLGDTLTGIYYPENNTPAVDMEIVGIFDVVADKEDQVNMY
;
A
#
# COMPACT_ATOMS: atom_id res chain seq x y z
N MET A 1 -18.59 -70.52 15.57
CA MET A 1 -18.65 -69.52 14.45
C MET A 1 -18.25 -68.18 15.03
N ASN A 2 -17.10 -67.62 14.62
CA ASN A 2 -16.48 -66.45 15.23
C ASN A 2 -17.36 -65.20 15.04
N LEU A 3 -17.49 -64.38 16.09
CA LEU A 3 -18.25 -63.15 16.09
C LEU A 3 -17.91 -62.23 14.89
N GLY A 4 -16.64 -62.16 14.52
CA GLY A 4 -16.15 -61.39 13.37
C GLY A 4 -16.72 -61.85 12.03
N LEU A 5 -16.84 -63.16 11.82
CA LEU A 5 -17.36 -63.70 10.56
C LEU A 5 -18.85 -63.41 10.42
N ARG A 6 -19.63 -63.40 11.52
CA ARG A 6 -21.04 -62.97 11.54
C ARG A 6 -21.19 -61.50 11.22
N ALA A 7 -20.33 -60.64 11.73
CA ALA A 7 -20.38 -59.21 11.45
C ALA A 7 -20.09 -58.93 9.96
N ILE A 8 -19.10 -59.60 9.38
CA ILE A 8 -18.74 -59.44 7.94
C ILE A 8 -19.90 -59.90 7.06
N LEU A 9 -20.50 -61.08 7.34
CA LEU A 9 -21.63 -61.57 6.56
C LEU A 9 -22.87 -60.69 6.65
N TYR A 10 -23.13 -60.07 7.81
CA TYR A 10 -24.23 -59.12 7.99
C TYR A 10 -24.00 -57.85 7.17
N THR A 11 -22.76 -57.32 7.17
CA THR A 11 -22.38 -56.13 6.41
C THR A 11 -22.50 -56.33 4.91
N VAL A 12 -22.02 -57.51 4.41
CA VAL A 12 -22.13 -57.88 2.97
C VAL A 12 -23.59 -58.07 2.55
N ARG A 13 -24.43 -58.64 3.39
CA ARG A 13 -25.88 -58.84 3.08
C ARG A 13 -26.68 -57.55 3.02
N LYS A 14 -26.23 -56.49 3.70
CA LYS A 14 -26.87 -55.14 3.73
C LYS A 14 -25.97 -54.06 3.10
N TRP A 15 -25.13 -54.43 2.13
CA TRP A 15 -24.09 -53.62 1.53
C TRP A 15 -24.59 -52.23 1.10
N LYS A 16 -25.82 -52.13 0.56
CA LYS A 16 -26.41 -50.83 0.15
C LYS A 16 -26.58 -49.86 1.33
N LYS A 17 -27.01 -50.34 2.50
CA LYS A 17 -27.14 -49.51 3.71
C LYS A 17 -25.77 -49.14 4.27
N THR A 18 -24.82 -50.08 4.27
CA THR A 18 -23.44 -49.86 4.73
C THR A 18 -22.76 -48.86 3.81
N LEU A 19 -22.92 -48.95 2.49
CA LEU A 19 -22.37 -48.02 1.53
C LEU A 19 -22.95 -46.59 1.75
N LEU A 20 -24.23 -46.48 1.99
CA LEU A 20 -24.87 -45.20 2.24
C LEU A 20 -24.29 -44.51 3.50
N VAL A 21 -24.18 -45.29 4.60
CA VAL A 21 -23.58 -44.77 5.83
C VAL A 21 -22.08 -44.42 5.61
N PHE A 22 -21.33 -45.22 4.88
CA PHE A 22 -19.96 -44.92 4.53
C PHE A 22 -19.83 -43.66 3.72
N CYS A 23 -20.65 -43.44 2.68
CA CYS A 23 -20.66 -42.23 1.88
C CYS A 23 -21.02 -41.00 2.73
N LEU A 24 -21.95 -41.14 3.67
CA LEU A 24 -22.36 -40.06 4.56
C LEU A 24 -21.20 -39.66 5.50
N ILE A 25 -20.53 -40.63 6.11
CA ILE A 25 -19.35 -40.37 6.97
C ILE A 25 -18.24 -39.75 6.16
N LEU A 26 -17.98 -40.24 4.95
CA LEU A 26 -16.95 -39.71 4.06
C LEU A 26 -17.26 -38.25 3.67
N SER A 27 -18.51 -37.94 3.35
CA SER A 27 -18.92 -36.55 3.03
C SER A 27 -18.75 -35.61 4.22
N ILE A 28 -19.12 -36.04 5.42
CA ILE A 28 -18.92 -35.24 6.64
C ILE A 28 -17.43 -35.02 6.91
N SER A 29 -16.63 -36.07 6.80
CA SER A 29 -15.19 -35.98 7.02
C SER A 29 -14.51 -35.03 6.02
N THR A 30 -14.87 -35.10 4.74
CA THR A 30 -14.33 -34.17 3.72
C THR A 30 -14.74 -32.74 3.97
N LEU A 31 -15.98 -32.49 4.39
CA LEU A 31 -16.44 -31.13 4.76
C LEU A 31 -15.65 -30.57 5.96
N VAL A 32 -15.45 -31.37 7.00
CA VAL A 32 -14.70 -30.94 8.18
C VAL A 32 -13.25 -30.64 7.82
N LEU A 33 -12.58 -31.54 7.06
CA LEU A 33 -11.20 -31.36 6.64
C LEU A 33 -11.04 -30.14 5.74
N SER A 34 -11.99 -29.93 4.79
CA SER A 34 -11.97 -28.73 3.94
C SER A 34 -12.15 -27.45 4.76
N GLY A 35 -13.06 -27.46 5.76
CA GLY A 35 -13.26 -26.32 6.65
C GLY A 35 -12.01 -25.97 7.46
N LEU A 36 -11.32 -26.96 8.00
CA LEU A 36 -10.07 -26.76 8.72
C LEU A 36 -8.95 -26.23 7.80
N ALA A 37 -8.81 -26.80 6.60
CA ALA A 37 -7.82 -26.34 5.63
C ALA A 37 -8.05 -24.88 5.19
N ILE A 38 -9.31 -24.47 5.04
CA ILE A 38 -9.64 -23.08 4.73
C ILE A 38 -9.31 -22.16 5.94
N ALA A 39 -9.61 -22.60 7.16
CA ALA A 39 -9.32 -21.82 8.36
C ALA A 39 -7.81 -21.63 8.54
N ASP A 40 -7.01 -22.69 8.38
CA ASP A 40 -5.55 -22.63 8.46
C ASP A 40 -4.97 -21.71 7.37
N ALA A 41 -5.47 -21.81 6.12
CA ALA A 41 -5.02 -20.95 5.03
C ALA A 41 -5.38 -19.46 5.26
N GLN A 42 -6.53 -19.18 5.87
CA GLN A 42 -6.92 -17.81 6.23
C GLN A 42 -6.07 -17.24 7.37
N GLU A 43 -5.71 -18.06 8.34
CA GLU A 43 -4.84 -17.65 9.44
C GLU A 43 -3.43 -17.33 8.93
N GLU A 44 -2.87 -18.20 8.07
CA GLU A 44 -1.57 -17.99 7.43
C GLU A 44 -1.55 -16.70 6.58
N GLN A 45 -2.57 -16.46 5.75
CA GLN A 45 -2.69 -15.23 4.98
C GLN A 45 -2.85 -13.99 5.88
N THR A 46 -3.59 -14.11 6.99
CA THR A 46 -3.77 -13.00 7.92
C THR A 46 -2.46 -12.68 8.66
N GLU A 47 -1.69 -13.69 9.03
CA GLU A 47 -0.37 -13.49 9.64
C GLU A 47 0.65 -12.94 8.65
N GLU A 48 0.64 -13.39 7.38
CA GLU A 48 1.48 -12.84 6.33
C GLU A 48 1.17 -11.36 6.08
N VAL A 49 -0.11 -10.99 5.98
CA VAL A 49 -0.52 -9.58 5.84
C VAL A 49 -0.14 -8.76 7.07
N ARG A 50 -0.31 -9.31 8.28
CA ARG A 50 0.14 -8.64 9.52
C ARG A 50 1.65 -8.54 9.62
N GLY A 51 2.38 -9.51 9.11
CA GLY A 51 3.85 -9.52 9.10
C GLY A 51 4.44 -8.52 8.10
N THR A 52 3.78 -8.34 6.95
CA THR A 52 4.23 -7.42 5.88
C THR A 52 3.79 -5.98 6.11
N THR A 53 2.56 -5.75 6.59
CA THR A 53 2.05 -4.39 6.82
C THR A 53 2.26 -3.88 8.24
N GLY A 54 2.59 -4.78 9.21
CA GLY A 54 2.63 -4.42 10.62
C GLY A 54 1.27 -3.92 11.12
N ALA A 55 1.22 -3.46 12.36
CA ALA A 55 0.09 -2.68 12.86
C ALA A 55 0.33 -1.22 12.47
N SER A 56 -0.16 -0.79 11.31
CA SER A 56 -0.07 0.60 10.87
C SER A 56 -1.40 1.31 11.11
N PHE A 57 -1.33 2.58 11.45
CA PHE A 57 -2.49 3.47 11.50
C PHE A 57 -2.14 4.78 10.81
N THR A 58 -3.14 5.39 10.18
CA THR A 58 -2.99 6.68 9.53
C THR A 58 -3.74 7.72 10.33
N VAL A 59 -3.05 8.80 10.70
CA VAL A 59 -3.66 9.98 11.31
C VAL A 59 -4.01 10.94 10.19
N GLN A 60 -5.29 11.09 9.93
CA GLN A 60 -5.79 12.02 8.93
C GLN A 60 -6.55 13.15 9.58
N ARG A 61 -6.47 14.33 8.97
CA ARG A 61 -7.28 15.46 9.37
C ARG A 61 -8.75 15.17 9.06
N ASP A 62 -9.61 15.36 10.04
CA ASP A 62 -11.06 15.31 9.81
C ASP A 62 -11.53 16.59 9.09
N ILE A 63 -11.75 16.48 7.78
CA ILE A 63 -12.30 17.54 6.95
C ILE A 63 -13.83 17.54 6.94
N SER A 64 -14.48 16.62 7.64
CA SER A 64 -15.95 16.47 7.63
C SER A 64 -16.67 17.60 8.36
N THR A 65 -16.01 18.27 9.31
CA THR A 65 -16.54 19.40 10.08
C THR A 65 -16.34 20.76 9.40
N GLY A 66 -15.52 20.84 8.35
CA GLY A 66 -15.35 22.03 7.53
C GLY A 66 -16.34 22.02 6.36
N GLY A 67 -17.57 22.47 6.59
CA GLY A 67 -18.57 22.57 5.53
C GLY A 67 -18.04 23.34 4.32
N TRP A 68 -18.02 22.70 3.16
CA TRP A 68 -17.98 23.39 1.89
C TRP A 68 -19.32 24.14 1.73
N SER A 69 -19.39 25.30 2.37
CA SER A 69 -20.44 26.25 2.06
C SER A 69 -20.10 26.88 0.72
N SER A 70 -20.76 26.39 -0.32
CA SER A 70 -20.86 27.07 -1.61
C SER A 70 -21.64 28.36 -1.41
N GLY A 71 -20.97 29.39 -0.90
CA GLY A 71 -21.55 30.72 -0.64
C GLY A 71 -20.41 31.71 -0.53
N SER A 72 -20.33 32.58 -1.52
CA SER A 72 -19.59 33.82 -1.62
C SER A 72 -19.22 34.43 -0.25
N GLY A 73 -17.96 34.25 0.18
CA GLY A 73 -17.43 34.87 1.38
C GLY A 73 -16.48 33.91 2.08
N GLY A 74 -15.20 33.92 1.68
CA GLY A 74 -14.18 33.03 2.20
C GLY A 74 -14.04 33.10 3.70
N SER A 75 -14.59 32.14 4.40
CA SER A 75 -14.16 31.81 5.74
C SER A 75 -13.08 30.77 5.58
N TYR A 76 -11.83 31.18 5.60
CA TYR A 76 -10.72 30.27 5.79
C TYR A 76 -10.90 29.65 7.18
N SER A 77 -11.32 28.40 7.21
CA SER A 77 -11.28 27.63 8.45
C SER A 77 -9.83 27.64 8.92
N THR A 78 -9.57 28.23 10.07
CA THR A 78 -8.31 28.13 10.79
C THR A 78 -8.18 26.72 11.38
N GLN A 79 -8.25 25.71 10.53
CA GLN A 79 -7.96 24.36 10.95
C GLN A 79 -6.44 24.24 11.06
N GLU A 80 -5.99 23.92 12.24
CA GLU A 80 -4.58 23.68 12.50
C GLU A 80 -4.10 22.54 11.59
N PHE A 81 -3.05 22.80 10.81
CA PHE A 81 -2.36 21.76 10.07
C PHE A 81 -1.62 20.90 11.07
N MET A 82 -1.38 19.63 10.71
CA MET A 82 -0.48 18.79 11.48
C MET A 82 0.90 19.44 11.48
N THR A 83 1.35 19.86 12.66
CA THR A 83 2.65 20.51 12.81
C THR A 83 3.75 19.47 13.01
N GLU A 84 4.99 19.86 12.75
CA GLU A 84 6.15 18.98 12.99
C GLU A 84 6.24 18.52 14.45
N ASP A 85 5.89 19.39 15.40
CA ASP A 85 5.86 19.04 16.82
C ASP A 85 4.83 17.94 17.12
N MET A 86 3.64 18.02 16.52
CA MET A 86 2.62 16.97 16.64
C MET A 86 3.08 15.64 16.06
N ILE A 87 3.74 15.68 14.90
CA ILE A 87 4.31 14.48 14.26
C ILE A 87 5.36 13.85 15.19
N ARG A 88 6.25 14.64 15.75
CA ARG A 88 7.28 14.17 16.69
C ARG A 88 6.67 13.62 17.99
N GLU A 89 5.62 14.24 18.50
CA GLU A 89 4.90 13.75 19.67
C GLU A 89 4.29 12.39 19.41
N ILE A 90 3.60 12.21 18.28
CA ILE A 90 3.05 10.90 17.86
C ILE A 90 4.17 9.88 17.69
N ALA A 91 5.25 10.23 17.01
CA ALA A 91 6.38 9.35 16.77
C ALA A 91 7.09 8.91 18.06
N SER A 92 6.99 9.70 19.13
CA SER A 92 7.59 9.40 20.43
C SER A 92 6.79 8.40 21.28
N VAL A 93 5.61 7.99 20.85
CA VAL A 93 4.76 7.03 21.57
C VAL A 93 5.43 5.65 21.57
N ASP A 94 5.50 5.04 22.75
CA ASP A 94 6.11 3.73 22.91
C ASP A 94 5.40 2.67 22.04
N GLY A 95 6.19 1.88 21.31
CA GLY A 95 5.70 0.87 20.39
C GLY A 95 5.65 1.32 18.91
N ILE A 96 5.84 2.61 18.60
CA ILE A 96 5.98 3.08 17.22
C ILE A 96 7.40 2.77 16.74
N GLN A 97 7.52 1.93 15.72
CA GLN A 97 8.81 1.53 15.14
C GLN A 97 9.30 2.49 14.05
N GLY A 98 8.36 3.16 13.38
CA GLY A 98 8.66 4.11 12.33
C GLY A 98 7.40 4.86 11.90
N TYR A 99 7.59 5.96 11.22
CA TYR A 99 6.49 6.80 10.72
C TYR A 99 6.88 7.46 9.41
N ASP A 100 5.88 7.80 8.63
CA ASP A 100 5.98 8.72 7.51
C ASP A 100 4.96 9.85 7.70
N ALA A 101 5.37 11.05 7.36
CA ALA A 101 4.47 12.18 7.25
C ALA A 101 4.44 12.61 5.79
N SER A 102 3.31 12.39 5.13
CA SER A 102 3.18 12.64 3.71
C SER A 102 2.25 13.81 3.39
N LEU A 103 2.61 14.53 2.33
CA LEU A 103 1.84 15.62 1.76
C LEU A 103 1.75 15.42 0.25
N ILE A 104 0.54 15.43 -0.28
CA ILE A 104 0.35 15.41 -1.74
C ILE A 104 0.58 16.82 -2.29
N THR A 105 1.43 16.92 -3.30
CA THR A 105 1.74 18.15 -4.01
C THR A 105 1.70 17.93 -5.52
N LEU A 106 1.53 18.99 -6.29
CA LEU A 106 1.48 18.96 -7.74
C LEU A 106 2.46 20.01 -8.31
N PRO A 107 3.77 19.88 -8.08
CA PRO A 107 4.74 20.77 -8.70
C PRO A 107 4.94 20.41 -10.18
N ASN A 108 5.32 21.39 -10.99
CA ASN A 108 5.93 21.11 -12.29
C ASN A 108 7.36 20.64 -12.05
N ILE A 109 7.75 19.54 -12.69
CA ILE A 109 9.07 18.95 -12.54
C ILE A 109 9.83 19.11 -13.85
N PHE A 110 11.06 19.57 -13.78
CA PHE A 110 11.93 19.81 -14.91
C PHE A 110 13.22 19.00 -14.77
N ASP A 111 13.80 18.60 -15.91
CA ASP A 111 15.13 17.99 -15.95
C ASP A 111 16.24 19.07 -15.82
N ASP A 112 17.50 18.64 -15.81
CA ASP A 112 18.69 19.50 -15.73
C ASP A 112 18.85 20.45 -16.92
N GLN A 113 18.12 20.22 -18.02
CA GLN A 113 18.09 21.08 -19.21
C GLN A 113 16.92 22.08 -19.17
N GLY A 114 16.10 22.05 -18.14
CA GLY A 114 14.90 22.88 -17.99
C GLY A 114 13.73 22.41 -18.86
N LYS A 115 13.75 21.17 -19.34
CA LYS A 115 12.62 20.57 -20.02
C LYS A 115 11.66 19.99 -18.98
N GLU A 116 10.39 20.36 -19.08
CA GLU A 116 9.35 19.81 -18.21
C GLU A 116 9.18 18.30 -18.46
N LEU A 117 9.18 17.54 -17.38
CA LEU A 117 8.90 16.11 -17.46
C LEU A 117 7.42 15.92 -17.80
N THR A 118 7.17 15.08 -18.77
CA THR A 118 5.81 14.77 -19.23
C THR A 118 5.67 13.27 -19.41
N HIS A 119 4.48 12.77 -19.15
CA HIS A 119 4.09 11.42 -19.50
C HIS A 119 2.70 11.47 -20.13
N GLU A 120 2.58 11.26 -21.43
CA GLU A 120 1.33 11.12 -22.22
C GLU A 120 0.14 12.03 -21.81
N ASN A 121 0.38 13.28 -21.38
CA ASN A 121 -0.61 14.25 -20.88
C ASN A 121 -1.11 14.01 -19.43
N TYR A 122 -0.42 13.24 -18.63
CA TYR A 122 -0.76 13.06 -17.20
C TYR A 122 0.03 14.02 -16.32
N SER A 123 -0.66 14.54 -15.30
CA SER A 123 -0.01 15.25 -14.19
C SER A 123 0.55 14.21 -13.22
N PHE A 124 1.76 14.43 -12.75
CA PHE A 124 2.35 13.57 -11.73
C PHE A 124 1.83 13.93 -10.34
N TYR A 125 1.41 12.93 -9.58
CA TYR A 125 1.22 13.09 -8.15
C TYR A 125 2.56 12.97 -7.46
N ASN A 126 2.93 13.97 -6.68
CA ASN A 126 4.13 13.95 -5.87
C ASN A 126 3.74 13.88 -4.41
N TYR A 127 4.36 12.96 -3.70
CA TYR A 127 4.19 12.80 -2.27
C TYR A 127 5.45 13.32 -1.60
N GLY A 128 5.34 14.42 -0.85
CA GLY A 128 6.38 14.78 0.11
C GLY A 128 6.36 13.72 1.21
N SER A 129 7.50 13.16 1.58
CA SER A 129 7.63 12.07 2.53
C SER A 129 8.82 12.31 3.44
N TYR A 130 8.65 12.05 4.73
CA TYR A 130 9.73 12.06 5.71
C TYR A 130 10.58 10.79 5.66
N ASN A 131 9.90 9.64 5.47
CA ASN A 131 10.56 8.36 5.37
C ASN A 131 9.75 7.44 4.45
N SER A 132 10.16 7.39 3.19
CA SER A 132 9.42 6.71 2.15
C SER A 132 9.25 5.20 2.39
N GLN A 133 10.12 4.57 3.21
CA GLN A 133 9.97 3.17 3.58
C GLN A 133 8.67 2.91 4.35
N TYR A 134 8.21 3.90 5.13
CA TYR A 134 6.97 3.80 5.92
C TYR A 134 5.76 4.41 5.20
N HIS A 135 5.92 4.90 3.98
CA HIS A 135 4.81 5.37 3.18
C HIS A 135 3.86 4.21 2.83
N GLU A 136 2.55 4.45 2.92
CA GLU A 136 1.53 3.40 2.78
C GLU A 136 1.64 2.59 1.48
N LEU A 137 2.06 3.22 0.38
CA LEU A 137 2.21 2.56 -0.91
C LEU A 137 3.38 1.56 -0.95
N PHE A 138 4.46 1.82 -0.20
CA PHE A 138 5.54 0.87 -0.02
C PHE A 138 5.18 -0.21 1.00
N LEU A 139 4.57 0.16 2.13
CA LEU A 139 4.13 -0.81 3.15
C LEU A 139 3.10 -1.79 2.62
N SER A 140 2.20 -1.35 1.74
CA SER A 140 1.19 -2.22 1.13
C SER A 140 1.74 -3.08 -0.01
N GLY A 141 3.02 -2.92 -0.38
CA GLY A 141 3.63 -3.63 -1.51
C GLY A 141 3.14 -3.16 -2.88
N ARG A 142 2.40 -2.04 -2.95
CA ARG A 142 1.98 -1.43 -4.23
C ARG A 142 3.15 -0.78 -4.95
N PHE A 143 4.14 -0.31 -4.20
CA PHE A 143 5.41 0.17 -4.70
C PHE A 143 6.54 -0.72 -4.18
N GLU A 144 7.47 -1.05 -5.05
CA GLU A 144 8.67 -1.80 -4.73
C GLU A 144 9.90 -0.99 -5.14
N LEU A 145 10.79 -0.68 -4.19
CA LEU A 145 12.04 -0.02 -4.49
C LEU A 145 12.95 -0.99 -5.23
N VAL A 146 13.35 -0.65 -6.46
CA VAL A 146 14.14 -1.54 -7.33
C VAL A 146 15.57 -1.09 -7.52
N GLU A 147 15.85 0.21 -7.39
CA GLU A 147 17.20 0.77 -7.44
C GLU A 147 17.36 1.89 -6.41
N GLY A 148 18.56 2.05 -5.86
CA GLY A 148 18.90 3.12 -4.93
C GLY A 148 18.45 2.87 -3.50
N THR A 149 18.00 3.92 -2.81
CA THR A 149 17.63 3.90 -1.39
C THR A 149 16.31 4.63 -1.15
N HIS A 150 15.64 4.29 -0.05
CA HIS A 150 14.51 5.08 0.46
C HIS A 150 14.95 6.46 0.93
N ILE A 151 14.05 7.45 0.84
CA ILE A 151 14.22 8.74 1.51
C ILE A 151 14.11 8.50 3.01
N THR A 152 15.00 9.14 3.77
CA THR A 152 15.03 9.13 5.23
C THR A 152 14.97 10.56 5.76
N ASP A 153 14.66 10.72 7.04
CA ASP A 153 14.45 12.02 7.69
C ASP A 153 15.72 12.90 7.77
N ASP A 154 16.90 12.33 7.55
CA ASP A 154 18.17 13.05 7.45
C ASP A 154 18.48 13.52 6.02
N MET A 155 17.73 13.06 5.02
CA MET A 155 17.91 13.48 3.63
C MET A 155 17.11 14.76 3.35
N THR A 156 17.73 15.66 2.59
CA THR A 156 17.07 16.87 2.07
C THR A 156 17.22 16.91 0.56
N ASN A 157 16.19 17.45 -0.12
CA ASN A 157 16.23 17.61 -1.56
C ASN A 157 16.46 16.28 -2.33
N SER A 158 15.84 15.24 -1.87
CA SER A 158 15.90 13.91 -2.49
C SER A 158 14.55 13.52 -3.08
N ILE A 159 14.57 12.77 -4.17
CA ILE A 159 13.36 12.27 -4.82
C ILE A 159 13.53 10.80 -5.20
N ILE A 160 12.43 10.05 -5.10
CA ILE A 160 12.31 8.70 -5.65
C ILE A 160 11.30 8.78 -6.79
N ILE A 161 11.63 8.20 -7.94
CA ILE A 161 10.77 8.24 -9.14
C ILE A 161 10.35 6.84 -9.58
N SER A 162 9.24 6.73 -10.29
CA SER A 162 8.86 5.46 -10.89
C SER A 162 9.81 5.06 -12.02
N ARG A 163 10.01 3.76 -12.21
CA ARG A 163 10.80 3.23 -13.33
C ARG A 163 10.25 3.71 -14.67
N GLU A 164 8.94 3.74 -14.83
CA GLU A 164 8.29 4.20 -16.04
C GLU A 164 8.68 5.66 -16.37
N LEU A 165 8.65 6.55 -15.37
CA LEU A 165 9.08 7.94 -15.52
C LEU A 165 10.58 8.03 -15.86
N ALA A 166 11.40 7.21 -15.20
CA ALA A 166 12.84 7.16 -15.45
C ALA A 166 13.14 6.72 -16.89
N GLU A 167 12.53 5.65 -17.38
CA GLU A 167 12.72 5.13 -18.73
C GLU A 167 12.22 6.12 -19.79
N TRP A 168 11.03 6.71 -19.58
CA TRP A 168 10.44 7.66 -20.53
C TRP A 168 11.27 8.93 -20.73
N ASN A 169 11.89 9.42 -19.67
CA ASN A 169 12.70 10.64 -19.70
C ASN A 169 14.20 10.38 -19.69
N HIS A 170 14.65 9.12 -19.78
CA HIS A 170 16.06 8.71 -19.78
C HIS A 170 16.81 9.14 -18.51
N LEU A 171 16.13 9.14 -17.36
CA LEU A 171 16.65 9.52 -16.06
C LEU A 171 17.27 8.31 -15.35
N LYS A 172 18.22 8.58 -14.46
CA LYS A 172 18.92 7.57 -13.66
C LYS A 172 19.22 8.10 -12.26
N LEU A 173 19.66 7.22 -11.37
CA LEU A 173 20.13 7.60 -10.05
C LEU A 173 21.24 8.66 -10.14
N GLY A 174 21.17 9.67 -9.27
CA GLY A 174 22.09 10.79 -9.20
C GLY A 174 21.78 11.94 -10.17
N ASP A 175 20.81 11.80 -11.07
CA ASP A 175 20.35 12.94 -11.88
C ASP A 175 19.57 13.92 -11.01
N THR A 176 19.59 15.19 -11.37
CA THR A 176 18.91 16.26 -10.64
C THR A 176 17.64 16.67 -11.37
N LEU A 177 16.54 16.78 -10.63
CA LEU A 177 15.27 17.32 -11.08
C LEU A 177 14.98 18.60 -10.35
N THR A 178 14.34 19.56 -11.03
CA THR A 178 13.91 20.83 -10.45
C THR A 178 12.41 20.87 -10.31
N GLY A 179 11.91 20.96 -9.08
CA GLY A 179 10.50 21.12 -8.78
C GLY A 179 10.13 22.61 -8.60
N ILE A 180 9.06 23.05 -9.27
CA ILE A 180 8.52 24.41 -9.14
C ILE A 180 7.03 24.32 -8.88
N TYR A 181 6.58 24.93 -7.78
CA TYR A 181 5.16 25.03 -7.43
C TYR A 181 4.63 26.39 -7.85
N TYR A 182 3.69 26.43 -8.79
CA TYR A 182 3.18 27.67 -9.41
C TYR A 182 4.28 28.54 -10.04
N PRO A 183 4.86 28.13 -11.19
CA PRO A 183 5.92 28.89 -11.86
C PRO A 183 5.55 30.37 -12.14
N GLU A 184 4.27 30.62 -12.40
CA GLU A 184 3.74 31.96 -12.68
C GLU A 184 3.80 32.92 -11.44
N ASN A 185 3.92 32.39 -10.25
CA ASN A 185 3.95 33.17 -9.00
C ASN A 185 5.39 33.43 -8.50
N ASN A 186 6.41 33.13 -9.32
CA ASN A 186 7.81 33.26 -8.93
C ASN A 186 8.17 32.49 -7.63
N THR A 187 7.58 31.30 -7.48
CA THR A 187 7.84 30.42 -6.35
C THR A 187 9.27 29.89 -6.46
N PRO A 188 10.00 29.72 -5.35
CA PRO A 188 11.36 29.17 -5.37
C PRO A 188 11.37 27.77 -6.01
N ALA A 189 12.33 27.55 -6.90
CA ALA A 189 12.64 26.25 -7.42
C ALA A 189 13.40 25.42 -6.37
N VAL A 190 13.17 24.11 -6.34
CA VAL A 190 13.88 23.17 -5.46
C VAL A 190 14.52 22.12 -6.33
N ASP A 191 15.84 22.04 -6.28
CA ASP A 191 16.59 20.99 -6.96
C ASP A 191 16.64 19.75 -6.08
N MET A 192 16.31 18.58 -6.66
CA MET A 192 16.21 17.30 -5.97
C MET A 192 17.03 16.25 -6.71
N GLU A 193 17.84 15.50 -5.99
CA GLU A 193 18.61 14.38 -6.52
C GLU A 193 17.76 13.09 -6.53
N ILE A 194 17.82 12.34 -7.63
CA ILE A 194 17.16 11.03 -7.73
C ILE A 194 17.99 10.03 -6.91
N VAL A 195 17.44 9.62 -5.75
CA VAL A 195 18.08 8.67 -4.84
C VAL A 195 17.55 7.26 -4.93
N GLY A 196 16.38 7.10 -5.57
CA GLY A 196 15.75 5.79 -5.74
C GLY A 196 14.82 5.71 -6.94
N ILE A 197 14.62 4.50 -7.42
CA ILE A 197 13.68 4.17 -8.47
C ILE A 197 12.79 3.03 -7.97
N PHE A 198 11.48 3.16 -8.16
CA PHE A 198 10.51 2.15 -7.73
C PHE A 198 9.65 1.65 -8.90
N ASP A 199 9.19 0.41 -8.75
CA ASP A 199 8.15 -0.16 -9.62
C ASP A 199 6.77 -0.03 -8.97
N VAL A 200 5.77 0.15 -9.79
CA VAL A 200 4.37 0.04 -9.39
C VAL A 200 3.95 -1.43 -9.58
N VAL A 201 3.80 -2.15 -8.47
CA VAL A 201 3.31 -3.52 -8.44
C VAL A 201 1.78 -3.47 -8.39
N ALA A 202 1.14 -3.18 -9.51
CA ALA A 202 -0.30 -3.19 -9.60
C ALA A 202 -0.78 -4.48 -10.26
N ASP A 203 -1.69 -5.21 -9.62
CA ASP A 203 -2.54 -6.16 -10.33
C ASP A 203 -3.32 -5.37 -11.41
N LYS A 204 -3.44 -5.95 -12.60
CA LYS A 204 -4.04 -5.29 -13.77
C LYS A 204 -5.49 -4.79 -13.57
N GLU A 205 -6.15 -5.20 -12.51
CA GLU A 205 -7.51 -4.77 -12.15
C GLU A 205 -7.55 -3.41 -11.41
N ASP A 206 -6.48 -3.01 -10.74
CA ASP A 206 -6.42 -1.73 -10.01
C ASP A 206 -6.07 -0.52 -10.87
N GLN A 207 -5.59 -0.73 -12.09
CA GLN A 207 -5.22 0.36 -13.02
C GLN A 207 -6.42 1.19 -13.50
N VAL A 208 -7.64 0.71 -13.33
CA VAL A 208 -8.86 1.40 -13.80
C VAL A 208 -9.37 2.45 -12.80
N ASN A 209 -8.90 2.43 -11.54
CA ASN A 209 -9.41 3.28 -10.45
C ASN A 209 -8.39 4.31 -9.91
N MET A 210 -7.24 4.48 -10.56
CA MET A 210 -6.23 5.49 -10.16
C MET A 210 -6.24 6.72 -11.09
N TYR A 211 -7.44 7.23 -11.38
CA TYR A 211 -7.63 8.49 -12.11
C TYR A 211 -8.41 9.49 -11.30
#